data_fed9f5b9a976bade4da9bb7083c6deda
#
_entry.id   fed9f5b9a976bade4da9bb7083c6deda
#
_cell.length_a   1.000
_cell.length_b   1.000
_cell.length_c   1.000
_cell.angle_alpha   90.00
_cell.angle_beta   90.00
_cell.angle_gamma   90.00
#
_symmetry.space_group_name_H-M   'P 1'
#
loop_
_entity.id
_entity.type
_entity.pdbx_description
1 polymer ?
#
loop_
_entity_poly.entity_id
_entity_poly.type
_entity_poly.pdbx_seq_one_letter_code
_entity_poly.pdbx_strand_id
1 'polypeptide(L)'
;MEFSVFLATKGIDHSKWNVIKIKNPDQVDVLLDLFSDLVWDKISSECRFLEHITKDHLFLFKIDDYDTSAFVIKVSDKKIDLTSSEDFEWVLNNFNSDNVTLFQGSKAYDLSKKDFVYSYLKKGAIRTNGYRFKALETYFSNSVK
;
A
#
# COMPACT_ATOMS: atom_id res chain seq x y z
N MET A 1 -7.88 12.23 9.61
CA MET A 1 -7.90 13.42 10.48
C MET A 1 -7.63 14.66 9.64
N GLU A 2 -8.42 15.66 9.78
CA GLU A 2 -8.19 16.94 9.09
C GLU A 2 -7.16 17.77 9.84
N PHE A 3 -6.41 18.62 9.11
CA PHE A 3 -5.38 19.45 9.71
C PHE A 3 -5.94 20.43 10.76
N SER A 4 -7.13 20.97 10.53
CA SER A 4 -7.78 21.86 11.50
C SER A 4 -8.09 21.15 12.82
N VAL A 5 -8.50 19.89 12.77
CA VAL A 5 -8.74 19.07 13.96
C VAL A 5 -7.42 18.80 14.69
N PHE A 6 -6.36 18.49 13.94
CA PHE A 6 -5.03 18.33 14.52
C PHE A 6 -4.58 19.59 15.26
N LEU A 7 -4.73 20.76 14.65
CA LEU A 7 -4.38 22.03 15.29
C LEU A 7 -5.19 22.25 16.56
N ALA A 8 -6.46 21.91 16.55
CA ALA A 8 -7.33 22.02 17.73
C ALA A 8 -6.82 21.16 18.89
N THR A 9 -6.30 19.96 18.61
CA THR A 9 -5.69 19.10 19.65
C THR A 9 -4.46 19.74 20.29
N LYS A 10 -3.81 20.67 19.60
CA LYS A 10 -2.65 21.43 20.08
C LYS A 10 -3.04 22.77 20.71
N GLY A 11 -4.34 23.04 20.86
CA GLY A 11 -4.83 24.30 21.38
C GLY A 11 -4.70 25.47 20.41
N ILE A 12 -4.60 25.20 19.10
CA ILE A 12 -4.42 26.21 18.08
C ILE A 12 -5.73 26.36 17.31
N ASP A 13 -6.40 27.51 17.51
CA ASP A 13 -7.57 27.88 16.73
C ASP A 13 -7.18 28.62 15.43
N HIS A 14 -8.15 29.03 14.65
CA HIS A 14 -7.90 29.71 13.38
C HIS A 14 -7.11 31.00 13.57
N SER A 15 -7.43 31.80 14.60
CA SER A 15 -6.74 33.07 14.89
C SER A 15 -5.29 32.84 15.29
N LYS A 16 -5.02 31.86 16.15
CA LYS A 16 -3.66 31.50 16.56
C LYS A 16 -2.85 30.97 15.40
N TRP A 17 -3.46 30.17 14.54
CA TRP A 17 -2.81 29.65 13.34
C TRP A 17 -2.36 30.77 12.40
N ASN A 18 -3.21 31.75 12.19
CA ASN A 18 -2.86 32.92 11.35
C ASN A 18 -1.68 33.70 11.92
N VAL A 19 -1.62 33.84 13.24
CA VAL A 19 -0.50 34.49 13.92
C VAL A 19 0.80 33.71 13.75
N ILE A 20 0.74 32.37 13.90
CA ILE A 20 1.90 31.47 13.75
C ILE A 20 2.45 31.56 12.32
N LYS A 21 1.59 31.54 11.31
CA LYS A 21 2.02 31.62 9.91
C LYS A 21 2.82 32.91 9.63
N ILE A 22 2.49 34.01 10.30
CA ILE A 22 3.12 35.29 10.08
C ILE A 22 4.37 35.45 10.94
N LYS A 23 4.28 35.09 12.23
CA LYS A 23 5.34 35.37 13.22
C LYS A 23 6.34 34.26 13.40
N ASN A 24 5.94 33.00 13.18
CA ASN A 24 6.77 31.83 13.45
C ASN A 24 6.66 30.80 12.30
N PRO A 25 7.18 31.13 11.10
CA PRO A 25 7.08 30.22 9.93
C PRO A 25 7.79 28.89 10.17
N ASP A 26 8.83 28.84 10.99
CA ASP A 26 9.52 27.58 11.34
C ASP A 26 8.60 26.63 12.12
N GLN A 27 7.72 27.18 12.96
CA GLN A 27 6.73 26.39 13.69
C GLN A 27 5.69 25.77 12.76
N VAL A 28 5.38 26.42 11.64
CA VAL A 28 4.48 25.87 10.60
C VAL A 28 5.06 24.54 10.09
N ASP A 29 6.32 24.50 9.76
CA ASP A 29 6.98 23.29 9.24
C ASP A 29 6.97 22.18 10.28
N VAL A 30 7.24 22.48 11.55
CA VAL A 30 7.20 21.51 12.65
C VAL A 30 5.79 20.92 12.79
N LEU A 31 4.75 21.75 12.75
CA LEU A 31 3.36 21.31 12.87
C LEU A 31 2.92 20.47 11.69
N LEU A 32 3.34 20.84 10.47
CA LEU A 32 3.03 20.05 9.28
C LEU A 32 3.71 18.69 9.31
N ASP A 33 4.96 18.61 9.77
CA ASP A 33 5.67 17.35 9.91
C ASP A 33 5.00 16.44 10.94
N LEU A 34 4.60 16.99 12.10
CA LEU A 34 3.88 16.23 13.11
C LEU A 34 2.54 15.69 12.59
N PHE A 35 1.82 16.54 11.87
CA PHE A 35 0.55 16.13 11.25
C PHE A 35 0.77 15.02 10.21
N SER A 36 1.78 15.19 9.36
CA SER A 36 2.12 14.18 8.35
C SER A 36 2.46 12.84 9.00
N ASP A 37 3.24 12.84 10.07
CA ASP A 37 3.56 11.61 10.81
C ASP A 37 2.32 10.92 11.34
N LEU A 38 1.37 11.68 11.91
CA LEU A 38 0.12 11.12 12.42
C LEU A 38 -0.73 10.52 11.30
N VAL A 39 -0.79 11.18 10.15
CA VAL A 39 -1.51 10.66 8.97
C VAL A 39 -0.89 9.36 8.50
N TRP A 40 0.44 9.29 8.41
CA TRP A 40 1.13 8.07 7.99
C TRP A 40 1.00 6.94 9.00
N ASP A 41 1.01 7.25 10.30
CA ASP A 41 0.74 6.27 11.36
C ASP A 41 -0.65 5.65 11.18
N LYS A 42 -1.66 6.48 10.92
CA LYS A 42 -3.02 6.00 10.69
C LYS A 42 -3.13 5.16 9.44
N ILE A 43 -2.59 5.63 8.31
CA ILE A 43 -2.61 4.92 7.04
C ILE A 43 -1.95 3.54 7.20
N SER A 44 -0.77 3.48 7.81
CA SER A 44 -0.04 2.23 7.96
C SER A 44 -0.72 1.28 8.94
N SER A 45 -1.30 1.79 10.04
CA SER A 45 -2.00 0.94 11.02
C SER A 45 -3.28 0.31 10.45
N GLU A 46 -3.96 1.00 9.55
CA GLU A 46 -5.20 0.53 8.92
C GLU A 46 -4.95 -0.27 7.65
N CYS A 47 -3.75 -0.19 7.08
CA CYS A 47 -3.43 -0.87 5.83
C CYS A 47 -3.33 -2.37 6.04
N ARG A 48 -4.11 -3.14 5.28
CA ARG A 48 -4.10 -4.60 5.32
C ARG A 48 -3.62 -5.22 4.02
N PHE A 49 -3.83 -4.54 2.90
CA PHE A 49 -3.44 -5.03 1.58
C PHE A 49 -2.95 -3.89 0.72
N LEU A 50 -1.87 -4.15 -0.03
CA LEU A 50 -1.34 -3.24 -1.04
C LEU A 50 -1.27 -3.96 -2.38
N GLU A 51 -1.50 -3.23 -3.46
CA GLU A 51 -1.33 -3.72 -4.81
C GLU A 51 -0.52 -2.72 -5.61
N HIS A 52 0.43 -3.23 -6.38
CA HIS A 52 1.14 -2.45 -7.38
C HIS A 52 1.07 -3.21 -8.69
N ILE A 53 0.32 -2.67 -9.65
CA ILE A 53 -0.01 -3.35 -10.90
C ILE A 53 0.58 -2.57 -12.07
N THR A 54 1.37 -3.24 -12.88
CA THR A 54 1.81 -2.74 -14.17
C THR A 54 1.26 -3.65 -15.26
N LYS A 55 1.52 -3.33 -16.51
CA LYS A 55 1.03 -4.14 -17.63
C LYS A 55 1.48 -5.61 -17.52
N ASP A 56 2.73 -5.85 -17.12
CA ASP A 56 3.35 -7.17 -17.13
C ASP A 56 3.71 -7.71 -15.73
N HIS A 57 3.48 -6.94 -14.68
CA HIS A 57 3.76 -7.35 -13.30
C HIS A 57 2.57 -7.06 -12.39
N LEU A 58 2.39 -7.95 -11.43
CA LEU A 58 1.38 -7.81 -10.41
C LEU A 58 2.03 -8.08 -9.06
N PHE A 59 2.10 -7.06 -8.21
CA PHE A 59 2.62 -7.17 -6.85
C PHE A 59 1.45 -7.07 -5.88
N LEU A 60 1.19 -8.14 -5.14
CA LEU A 60 0.12 -8.20 -4.15
C LEU A 60 0.71 -8.46 -2.79
N PHE A 61 0.39 -7.60 -1.82
CA PHE A 61 0.91 -7.71 -0.46
C PHE A 61 -0.22 -7.82 0.55
N LYS A 62 -0.05 -8.72 1.49
CA LYS A 62 -0.83 -8.77 2.72
C LYS A 62 0.04 -8.18 3.83
N ILE A 63 -0.47 -7.17 4.51
CA ILE A 63 0.28 -6.40 5.50
C ILE A 63 -0.13 -6.84 6.90
N ASP A 64 0.78 -7.51 7.59
CA ASP A 64 0.63 -7.90 8.98
C ASP A 64 1.49 -7.00 9.87
N ASP A 65 1.38 -7.12 11.19
CA ASP A 65 2.04 -6.18 12.11
C ASP A 65 3.57 -6.26 12.06
N TYR A 66 4.13 -7.45 11.83
CA TYR A 66 5.58 -7.68 11.87
C TYR A 66 6.17 -8.15 10.55
N ASP A 67 5.33 -8.62 9.65
CA ASP A 67 5.78 -9.13 8.36
C ASP A 67 4.76 -8.86 7.26
N THR A 68 5.18 -9.11 6.03
CA THR A 68 4.31 -9.04 4.86
C THR A 68 4.42 -10.32 4.07
N SER A 69 3.30 -10.77 3.54
CA SER A 69 3.24 -11.87 2.58
C SER A 69 2.98 -11.30 1.19
N ALA A 70 3.58 -11.89 0.17
CA ALA A 70 3.49 -11.36 -1.18
C ALA A 70 3.25 -12.46 -2.20
N PHE A 71 2.45 -12.12 -3.21
CA PHE A 71 2.44 -12.79 -4.50
C PHE A 71 2.96 -11.82 -5.54
N VAL A 72 3.90 -12.27 -6.37
CA VAL A 72 4.42 -11.49 -7.49
C VAL A 72 4.20 -12.30 -8.75
N ILE A 73 3.46 -11.76 -9.68
CA ILE A 73 3.17 -12.40 -10.96
C ILE A 73 3.82 -11.58 -12.06
N LYS A 74 4.57 -12.25 -12.92
CA LYS A 74 5.17 -11.68 -14.12
C LYS A 74 4.63 -12.41 -15.33
N VAL A 75 4.19 -11.66 -16.34
CA VAL A 75 3.69 -12.21 -17.59
C VAL A 75 4.58 -11.71 -18.74
N SER A 76 5.14 -12.65 -19.51
CA SER A 76 5.99 -12.33 -20.66
C SER A 76 5.24 -12.16 -21.97
N ASP A 77 3.95 -12.54 -22.02
CA ASP A 77 3.10 -12.36 -23.20
C ASP A 77 2.68 -10.90 -23.33
N LYS A 78 3.14 -10.24 -24.38
CA LYS A 78 2.87 -8.81 -24.62
C LYS A 78 1.40 -8.48 -24.91
N LYS A 79 0.59 -9.49 -25.21
CA LYS A 79 -0.84 -9.32 -25.45
C LYS A 79 -1.65 -9.23 -24.16
N ILE A 80 -1.03 -9.61 -23.04
CA ILE A 80 -1.68 -9.60 -21.74
C ILE A 80 -1.38 -8.28 -21.04
N ASP A 81 -2.43 -7.66 -20.52
CA ASP A 81 -2.36 -6.43 -19.75
C ASP A 81 -2.96 -6.68 -18.37
N LEU A 82 -2.10 -6.80 -17.36
CA LEU A 82 -2.52 -7.12 -15.99
C LEU A 82 -3.30 -5.98 -15.31
N THR A 83 -3.36 -4.79 -15.90
CA THR A 83 -4.23 -3.72 -15.41
C THR A 83 -5.70 -3.98 -15.72
N SER A 84 -5.98 -4.92 -16.61
CA SER A 84 -7.33 -5.36 -16.96
C SER A 84 -7.79 -6.51 -16.06
N SER A 85 -9.02 -6.45 -15.54
CA SER A 85 -9.57 -7.55 -14.73
C SER A 85 -9.77 -8.84 -15.54
N GLU A 86 -10.05 -8.73 -16.83
CA GLU A 86 -10.18 -9.89 -17.71
C GLU A 86 -8.84 -10.63 -17.85
N ASP A 87 -7.74 -9.90 -17.99
CA ASP A 87 -6.42 -10.49 -18.11
C ASP A 87 -5.94 -11.07 -16.79
N PHE A 88 -6.34 -10.49 -15.66
CA PHE A 88 -6.11 -11.10 -14.35
C PHE A 88 -6.82 -12.46 -14.25
N GLU A 89 -8.06 -12.56 -14.69
CA GLU A 89 -8.78 -13.84 -14.72
C GLU A 89 -8.08 -14.85 -15.64
N TRP A 90 -7.54 -14.39 -16.77
CA TRP A 90 -6.75 -15.25 -17.66
C TRP A 90 -5.55 -15.85 -16.90
N VAL A 91 -4.84 -15.06 -16.12
CA VAL A 91 -3.69 -15.53 -15.33
C VAL A 91 -4.11 -16.63 -14.35
N LEU A 92 -5.24 -16.44 -13.65
CA LEU A 92 -5.76 -17.45 -12.70
C LEU A 92 -6.01 -18.81 -13.38
N ASN A 93 -6.29 -18.81 -14.67
CA ASN A 93 -6.57 -20.02 -15.44
C ASN A 93 -5.36 -20.54 -16.23
N ASN A 94 -4.21 -19.86 -16.18
CA ASN A 94 -3.06 -20.16 -17.03
C ASN A 94 -1.72 -20.17 -16.28
N PHE A 95 -1.71 -20.58 -15.01
CA PHE A 95 -0.47 -20.69 -14.23
C PHE A 95 0.51 -21.72 -14.81
N ASN A 96 0.02 -22.66 -15.63
CA ASN A 96 0.88 -23.64 -16.30
C ASN A 96 1.55 -23.09 -17.57
N SER A 97 1.18 -21.89 -18.01
CA SER A 97 1.78 -21.28 -19.18
C SER A 97 3.25 -20.90 -18.90
N ASP A 98 4.12 -21.13 -19.87
CA ASP A 98 5.51 -20.70 -19.79
C ASP A 98 5.67 -19.17 -19.74
N ASN A 99 4.61 -18.45 -20.11
CA ASN A 99 4.59 -16.98 -20.10
C ASN A 99 4.23 -16.40 -18.74
N VAL A 100 3.83 -17.22 -17.77
CA VAL A 100 3.42 -16.79 -16.45
C VAL A 100 4.42 -17.28 -15.41
N THR A 101 5.03 -16.35 -14.67
CA THR A 101 5.93 -16.67 -13.56
C THR A 101 5.30 -16.16 -12.26
N LEU A 102 5.26 -17.03 -11.25
CA LEU A 102 4.71 -16.70 -9.94
C LEU A 102 5.78 -16.84 -8.88
N PHE A 103 5.91 -15.82 -8.04
CA PHE A 103 6.71 -15.86 -6.81
C PHE A 103 5.78 -15.67 -5.62
N GLN A 104 6.02 -16.44 -4.57
CA GLN A 104 5.27 -16.34 -3.32
C GLN A 104 6.28 -16.34 -2.17
N GLY A 105 6.06 -15.49 -1.19
CA GLY A 105 6.94 -15.45 -0.04
C GLY A 105 6.41 -14.55 1.07
N SER A 106 7.11 -14.60 2.19
CA SER A 106 6.86 -13.69 3.30
C SER A 106 8.19 -13.19 3.83
N LYS A 107 8.18 -11.99 4.38
CA LYS A 107 9.39 -11.33 4.85
C LYS A 107 9.03 -10.39 6.01
N ALA A 108 9.86 -10.41 7.07
CA ALA A 108 9.78 -9.39 8.11
C ALA A 108 10.16 -8.03 7.53
N TYR A 109 9.59 -6.97 8.07
CA TYR A 109 9.93 -5.62 7.62
C TYR A 109 11.39 -5.29 7.99
N ASP A 110 12.12 -4.66 7.06
CA ASP A 110 13.50 -4.27 7.30
C ASP A 110 13.60 -3.17 8.37
N LEU A 111 12.70 -2.19 8.32
CA LEU A 111 12.62 -1.10 9.28
C LEU A 111 11.33 -1.20 10.09
N SER A 112 10.21 -0.90 9.48
CA SER A 112 8.91 -0.95 10.13
C SER A 112 7.79 -1.15 9.11
N LYS A 113 6.62 -1.56 9.59
CA LYS A 113 5.39 -1.61 8.79
C LYS A 113 5.10 -0.25 8.13
N LYS A 114 5.23 0.83 8.90
CA LYS A 114 5.00 2.19 8.41
C LYS A 114 5.91 2.54 7.24
N ASP A 115 7.20 2.25 7.36
CA ASP A 115 8.17 2.54 6.30
C ASP A 115 7.90 1.70 5.05
N PHE A 116 7.53 0.44 5.22
CA PHE A 116 7.17 -0.44 4.10
C PHE A 116 5.97 0.11 3.34
N VAL A 117 4.88 0.42 4.05
CA VAL A 117 3.65 0.95 3.46
C VAL A 117 3.92 2.28 2.74
N TYR A 118 4.63 3.19 3.42
CA TYR A 118 4.99 4.48 2.84
C TYR A 118 5.80 4.32 1.54
N SER A 119 6.81 3.45 1.57
CA SER A 119 7.69 3.20 0.42
C SER A 119 6.90 2.71 -0.80
N TYR A 120 5.99 1.76 -0.61
CA TYR A 120 5.20 1.22 -1.72
C TYR A 120 4.13 2.20 -2.21
N LEU A 121 3.47 2.94 -1.33
CA LEU A 121 2.52 3.97 -1.76
C LEU A 121 3.22 5.07 -2.55
N LYS A 122 4.44 5.42 -2.17
CA LYS A 122 5.25 6.40 -2.90
C LYS A 122 5.63 5.91 -4.30
N LYS A 123 5.80 4.60 -4.47
CA LYS A 123 6.09 3.97 -5.78
C LYS A 123 4.84 3.84 -6.67
N GLY A 124 3.66 4.13 -6.16
CA GLY A 124 2.42 4.05 -6.91
C GLY A 124 1.50 2.88 -6.53
N ALA A 125 1.84 2.13 -5.49
CA ALA A 125 0.94 1.09 -4.97
C ALA A 125 -0.32 1.73 -4.39
N ILE A 126 -1.40 0.96 -4.34
CA ILE A 126 -2.68 1.40 -3.78
C ILE A 126 -3.10 0.47 -2.65
N ARG A 127 -3.83 1.02 -1.69
CA ARG A 127 -4.47 0.22 -0.64
C ARG A 127 -5.75 -0.40 -1.20
N THR A 128 -5.98 -1.67 -0.91
CA THR A 128 -7.15 -2.40 -1.38
C THR A 128 -7.79 -3.22 -0.27
N ASN A 129 -8.92 -3.85 -0.57
CA ASN A 129 -9.58 -4.80 0.32
C ASN A 129 -8.99 -6.22 0.23
N GLY A 130 -7.96 -6.41 -0.61
CA GLY A 130 -7.29 -7.69 -0.75
C GLY A 130 -7.99 -8.69 -1.66
N TYR A 131 -8.88 -8.26 -2.52
CA TYR A 131 -9.65 -9.15 -3.39
C TYR A 131 -8.74 -10.08 -4.20
N ARG A 132 -7.73 -9.53 -4.88
CA ARG A 132 -6.81 -10.33 -5.71
C ARG A 132 -5.91 -11.22 -4.87
N PHE A 133 -5.40 -10.72 -3.76
CA PHE A 133 -4.57 -11.51 -2.86
C PHE A 133 -5.34 -12.72 -2.33
N LYS A 134 -6.55 -12.50 -1.87
CA LYS A 134 -7.42 -13.57 -1.34
C LYS A 134 -7.79 -14.59 -2.42
N ALA A 135 -7.98 -14.13 -3.66
CA ALA A 135 -8.25 -15.04 -4.79
C ALA A 135 -7.08 -16.00 -5.02
N LEU A 136 -5.84 -15.50 -4.95
CA LEU A 136 -4.66 -16.35 -5.10
C LEU A 136 -4.47 -17.28 -3.91
N GLU A 137 -4.70 -16.81 -2.68
CA GLU A 137 -4.67 -17.67 -1.50
C GLU A 137 -5.64 -18.84 -1.63
N THR A 138 -6.87 -18.55 -2.04
CA THR A 138 -7.91 -19.57 -2.24
C THR A 138 -7.51 -20.56 -3.33
N TYR A 139 -7.00 -20.05 -4.45
CA TYR A 139 -6.55 -20.88 -5.56
C TYR A 139 -5.49 -21.89 -5.11
N PHE A 140 -4.45 -21.41 -4.41
CA PHE A 140 -3.35 -22.28 -3.97
C PHE A 140 -3.74 -23.19 -2.83
N SER A 141 -4.63 -22.78 -1.94
CA SER A 141 -5.15 -23.64 -0.89
C SER A 141 -5.92 -24.82 -1.47
N ASN A 142 -6.66 -24.61 -2.55
CA ASN A 142 -7.43 -25.66 -3.21
C ASN A 142 -6.55 -26.59 -4.06
N SER A 143 -5.41 -26.09 -4.57
CA SER A 143 -4.54 -26.86 -5.46
C SER A 143 -3.54 -27.75 -4.70
N VAL A 144 -3.37 -27.56 -3.40
CA VAL A 144 -2.41 -28.31 -2.56
C VAL A 144 -3.00 -29.61 -2.01
N LYS A 145 -4.21 -29.92 -2.34
CA LYS A 145 -4.86 -31.15 -1.87
C LYS A 145 -4.29 -32.40 -2.55
#